data_962f416ca47d0c02db14ef4ab433b030
#
_entry.id   962f416ca47d0c02db14ef4ab433b030
#
_cell.length_a   1.000
_cell.length_b   1.000
_cell.length_c   1.000
_cell.angle_alpha   90.00
_cell.angle_beta   90.00
_cell.angle_gamma   90.00
#
_symmetry.space_group_name_H-M   'P 1'
#
loop_
_entity.id
_entity.type
_entity.pdbx_description
1 polymer ?
#
loop_
_entity_poly.entity_id
_entity_poly.type
_entity_poly.pdbx_seq_one_letter_code
_entity_poly.pdbx_strand_id
1 'polypeptide(L)'
;MKKLLSLLITSLLLSGCTSPTKVSAPGVVTSCDEIRLLKDADKSTLMPCLDGSGEIDFHQLKGPLLINVWGSWCEGCRQEMPYFVELYQNPLFKNGQIQMLGVNVEEKSKEDAIDYIQKSGMSWPNLEDTSGISKSIFGPGVPVTWFIDENGKTIDIKIGAYTNKKQLFNQVEKAFGVKL
;
A
#
# COMPACT_ATOMS: atom_id res chain seq x y z
N MET A 1 14.60 59.85 -50.60
CA MET A 1 13.49 58.90 -50.54
C MET A 1 14.05 57.57 -50.01
N LYS A 2 13.98 57.35 -48.67
CA LYS A 2 14.47 56.15 -48.01
C LYS A 2 13.27 55.33 -47.52
N LYS A 3 13.06 54.16 -48.12
CA LYS A 3 12.01 53.20 -47.66
C LYS A 3 12.53 52.41 -46.46
N LEU A 4 11.91 52.60 -45.30
CA LEU A 4 12.10 51.74 -44.13
C LEU A 4 11.29 50.46 -44.31
N LEU A 5 11.98 49.34 -44.33
CA LEU A 5 11.39 47.99 -44.35
C LEU A 5 11.27 47.53 -42.90
N SER A 6 10.03 47.48 -42.36
CA SER A 6 9.73 47.05 -41.03
C SER A 6 9.64 45.51 -41.00
N LEU A 7 10.59 44.88 -40.31
CA LEU A 7 10.59 43.40 -40.11
C LEU A 7 9.74 43.06 -38.88
N LEU A 8 8.55 42.48 -39.08
CA LEU A 8 7.73 41.91 -38.02
C LEU A 8 8.30 40.53 -37.63
N ILE A 9 8.88 40.46 -36.47
CA ILE A 9 9.29 39.17 -35.84
C ILE A 9 8.09 38.63 -35.07
N THR A 10 7.45 37.59 -35.61
CA THR A 10 6.36 36.87 -34.95
C THR A 10 6.98 35.83 -33.98
N SER A 11 7.01 36.15 -32.68
CA SER A 11 7.43 35.20 -31.63
C SER A 11 6.35 34.16 -31.42
N LEU A 12 6.60 32.92 -31.84
CA LEU A 12 5.77 31.76 -31.57
C LEU A 12 6.06 31.29 -30.16
N LEU A 13 5.19 31.60 -29.20
CA LEU A 13 5.24 31.07 -27.84
C LEU A 13 4.70 29.63 -27.86
N LEU A 14 5.59 28.63 -27.87
CA LEU A 14 5.21 27.23 -27.57
C LEU A 14 4.93 27.13 -26.07
N SER A 15 3.65 27.23 -25.71
CA SER A 15 3.18 26.86 -24.37
C SER A 15 3.20 25.33 -24.25
N GLY A 16 4.31 24.77 -23.78
CA GLY A 16 4.41 23.38 -23.40
C GLY A 16 3.58 23.14 -22.14
N CYS A 17 2.42 22.50 -22.26
CA CYS A 17 1.68 21.97 -21.12
C CYS A 17 2.45 20.79 -20.53
N THR A 18 3.36 21.03 -19.60
CA THR A 18 3.87 20.00 -18.71
C THR A 18 2.81 19.74 -17.65
N SER A 19 2.07 18.63 -17.79
CA SER A 19 1.22 18.14 -16.72
C SER A 19 2.09 17.90 -15.48
N PRO A 20 1.75 18.45 -14.30
CA PRO A 20 2.52 18.18 -13.10
C PRO A 20 2.38 16.69 -12.76
N THR A 21 3.46 15.95 -12.88
CA THR A 21 3.56 14.61 -12.29
C THR A 21 3.33 14.80 -10.79
N LYS A 22 2.22 14.27 -10.25
CA LYS A 22 1.99 14.24 -8.80
C LYS A 22 3.11 13.40 -8.19
N VAL A 23 4.14 14.03 -7.70
CA VAL A 23 5.14 13.38 -6.85
C VAL A 23 4.41 13.11 -5.53
N SER A 24 4.09 11.84 -5.26
CA SER A 24 3.60 11.44 -3.94
C SER A 24 4.68 11.73 -2.90
N ALA A 25 4.27 12.11 -1.68
CA ALA A 25 5.22 12.27 -0.58
C ALA A 25 5.99 10.96 -0.37
N PRO A 26 7.26 11.03 0.06
CA PRO A 26 8.01 9.84 0.42
C PRO A 26 7.24 8.98 1.43
N GLY A 27 7.34 7.68 1.30
CA GLY A 27 6.78 6.76 2.28
C GLY A 27 7.55 6.78 3.59
N VAL A 28 6.90 6.28 4.64
CA VAL A 28 7.46 6.24 6.00
C VAL A 28 7.23 4.85 6.58
N VAL A 29 8.30 4.26 7.13
CA VAL A 29 8.17 3.02 7.92
C VAL A 29 7.42 3.36 9.21
N THR A 30 6.26 2.74 9.40
CA THR A 30 5.31 3.07 10.47
C THR A 30 5.28 1.96 11.50
N SER A 31 5.17 2.33 12.79
CA SER A 31 5.00 1.38 13.91
C SER A 31 3.73 0.56 13.79
N CYS A 32 3.79 -0.69 14.31
CA CYS A 32 2.63 -1.56 14.44
C CYS A 32 1.81 -1.31 15.71
N ASP A 33 2.19 -0.40 16.59
CA ASP A 33 1.59 -0.22 17.92
C ASP A 33 0.07 0.05 17.89
N GLU A 34 -0.43 0.64 16.81
CA GLU A 34 -1.84 0.97 16.65
C GLU A 34 -2.67 -0.13 15.97
N ILE A 35 -2.05 -1.24 15.56
CA ILE A 35 -2.78 -2.36 14.95
C ILE A 35 -3.69 -2.99 15.99
N ARG A 36 -4.98 -3.10 15.66
CA ARG A 36 -5.99 -3.68 16.55
C ARG A 36 -5.84 -5.20 16.62
N LEU A 37 -5.85 -5.72 17.85
CA LEU A 37 -5.70 -7.13 18.13
C LEU A 37 -6.89 -7.66 18.96
N LEU A 38 -7.22 -8.93 18.77
CA LEU A 38 -8.10 -9.71 19.64
C LEU A 38 -7.35 -10.05 20.93
N LYS A 39 -8.04 -9.99 22.07
CA LYS A 39 -7.38 -10.12 23.39
C LYS A 39 -7.00 -11.56 23.77
N ASP A 40 -7.74 -12.56 23.27
CA ASP A 40 -7.70 -13.93 23.81
C ASP A 40 -7.41 -15.00 22.74
N ALA A 41 -6.73 -14.64 21.64
CA ALA A 41 -6.34 -15.62 20.63
C ALA A 41 -4.99 -16.28 21.00
N ASP A 42 -4.85 -17.56 20.68
CA ASP A 42 -3.60 -18.30 20.88
C ASP A 42 -2.46 -17.65 20.08
N LYS A 43 -1.34 -17.41 20.77
CA LYS A 43 -0.14 -16.86 20.13
C LYS A 43 0.61 -17.97 19.41
N SER A 44 0.39 -18.11 18.12
CA SER A 44 0.98 -19.20 17.34
C SER A 44 1.77 -18.77 16.11
N THR A 45 1.58 -17.52 15.66
CA THR A 45 2.19 -17.06 14.41
C THR A 45 2.65 -15.61 14.54
N LEU A 46 3.80 -15.42 15.17
CA LEU A 46 4.43 -14.12 15.36
C LEU A 46 5.19 -13.70 14.10
N MET A 47 4.97 -12.45 13.68
CA MET A 47 5.72 -11.78 12.65
C MET A 47 6.28 -10.47 13.20
N PRO A 48 7.58 -10.20 13.04
CA PRO A 48 8.17 -8.94 13.48
C PRO A 48 7.63 -7.76 12.68
N CYS A 49 7.46 -6.64 13.35
CA CYS A 49 7.20 -5.36 12.71
C CYS A 49 8.46 -4.87 11.99
N LEU A 50 8.28 -4.39 10.77
CA LEU A 50 9.41 -3.95 9.93
C LEU A 50 10.16 -2.75 10.56
N ASP A 51 9.50 -1.92 11.35
CA ASP A 51 10.13 -0.80 12.09
C ASP A 51 10.90 -1.26 13.35
N GLY A 52 10.75 -2.51 13.76
CA GLY A 52 11.39 -3.07 14.96
C GLY A 52 10.64 -2.78 16.26
N SER A 53 9.41 -2.24 16.23
CA SER A 53 8.62 -1.91 17.41
C SER A 53 8.13 -3.14 18.21
N GLY A 54 8.16 -4.34 17.61
CA GLY A 54 7.73 -5.58 18.26
C GLY A 54 7.32 -6.65 17.27
N GLU A 55 6.42 -7.52 17.69
CA GLU A 55 5.87 -8.62 16.88
C GLU A 55 4.35 -8.62 16.97
N ILE A 56 3.69 -8.98 15.88
CA ILE A 56 2.23 -9.16 15.80
C ILE A 56 1.94 -10.64 15.58
N ASP A 57 1.01 -11.20 16.35
CA ASP A 57 0.45 -12.50 16.02
C ASP A 57 -0.65 -12.35 14.97
N PHE A 58 -0.46 -13.02 13.84
CA PHE A 58 -1.40 -12.94 12.73
C PHE A 58 -2.82 -13.37 13.13
N HIS A 59 -2.97 -14.37 14.00
CA HIS A 59 -4.27 -14.85 14.46
C HIS A 59 -4.98 -13.90 15.42
N GLN A 60 -4.27 -12.88 15.93
CA GLN A 60 -4.87 -11.84 16.77
C GLN A 60 -5.33 -10.62 15.98
N LEU A 61 -5.08 -10.55 14.67
CA LEU A 61 -5.48 -9.41 13.87
C LEU A 61 -6.99 -9.18 13.92
N LYS A 62 -7.38 -7.93 14.13
CA LYS A 62 -8.77 -7.49 14.24
C LYS A 62 -9.06 -6.37 13.25
N GLY A 63 -10.13 -6.52 12.49
CA GLY A 63 -10.55 -5.53 11.50
C GLY A 63 -11.53 -4.45 12.03
N PRO A 64 -12.14 -3.69 11.13
CA PRO A 64 -11.93 -3.76 9.68
C PRO A 64 -10.46 -3.53 9.31
N LEU A 65 -9.83 -4.49 8.63
CA LEU A 65 -8.41 -4.44 8.30
C LEU A 65 -8.19 -4.96 6.86
N LEU A 66 -7.46 -4.21 6.06
CA LEU A 66 -6.96 -4.61 4.75
C LEU A 66 -5.50 -5.00 4.87
N ILE A 67 -5.17 -6.23 4.48
CA ILE A 67 -3.80 -6.74 4.45
C ILE A 67 -3.35 -6.82 2.99
N ASN A 68 -2.21 -6.20 2.69
CA ASN A 68 -1.53 -6.32 1.39
C ASN A 68 -0.22 -7.09 1.56
N VAL A 69 -0.12 -8.27 0.93
CA VAL A 69 1.09 -9.10 0.94
C VAL A 69 1.92 -8.77 -0.28
N TRP A 70 3.17 -8.36 -0.07
CA TRP A 70 4.00 -7.77 -1.11
C TRP A 70 5.50 -8.08 -0.95
N GLY A 71 6.25 -7.89 -2.04
CA GLY A 71 7.72 -7.87 -2.04
C GLY A 71 8.21 -6.76 -2.95
N SER A 72 9.36 -6.14 -2.63
CA SER A 72 9.95 -5.08 -3.46
C SER A 72 10.34 -5.57 -4.86
N TRP A 73 10.67 -6.85 -4.97
CA TRP A 73 11.03 -7.57 -6.19
C TRP A 73 9.82 -7.94 -7.07
N CYS A 74 8.60 -7.91 -6.50
CA CYS A 74 7.38 -8.36 -7.17
C CYS A 74 6.83 -7.30 -8.13
N GLU A 75 6.86 -7.56 -9.42
CA GLU A 75 6.40 -6.61 -10.44
C GLU A 75 4.92 -6.25 -10.30
N GLY A 76 4.03 -7.24 -10.08
CA GLY A 76 2.60 -7.02 -9.87
C GLY A 76 2.32 -6.17 -8.64
N CYS A 77 3.09 -6.38 -7.55
CA CYS A 77 2.98 -5.58 -6.32
C CYS A 77 3.35 -4.11 -6.60
N ARG A 78 4.40 -3.87 -7.38
CA ARG A 78 4.83 -2.52 -7.76
C ARG A 78 3.81 -1.79 -8.62
N GLN A 79 3.16 -2.51 -9.53
CA GLN A 79 2.12 -1.95 -10.41
C GLN A 79 0.87 -1.52 -9.65
N GLU A 80 0.45 -2.26 -8.64
CA GLU A 80 -0.76 -1.94 -7.85
C GLU A 80 -0.51 -0.96 -6.70
N MET A 81 0.72 -0.85 -6.21
CA MET A 81 1.06 -0.04 -5.02
C MET A 81 0.57 1.42 -5.08
N PRO A 82 0.64 2.13 -6.21
CA PRO A 82 0.07 3.49 -6.29
C PRO A 82 -1.42 3.56 -5.95
N TYR A 83 -2.18 2.49 -6.20
CA TYR A 83 -3.61 2.45 -5.86
C TYR A 83 -3.83 2.30 -4.35
N PHE A 84 -2.98 1.52 -3.66
CA PHE A 84 -3.00 1.41 -2.19
C PHE A 84 -2.57 2.71 -1.52
N VAL A 85 -1.53 3.37 -2.04
CA VAL A 85 -1.08 4.68 -1.55
C VAL A 85 -2.21 5.72 -1.68
N GLU A 86 -2.93 5.74 -2.79
CA GLU A 86 -4.09 6.63 -2.96
C GLU A 86 -5.25 6.23 -2.03
N LEU A 87 -5.57 4.94 -1.91
CA LEU A 87 -6.59 4.42 -1.00
C LEU A 87 -6.31 4.83 0.44
N TYR A 88 -5.06 4.74 0.89
CA TYR A 88 -4.66 5.11 2.24
C TYR A 88 -4.84 6.61 2.56
N GLN A 89 -4.98 7.48 1.55
CA GLN A 89 -5.32 8.89 1.77
C GLN A 89 -6.81 9.11 2.08
N ASN A 90 -7.67 8.10 1.88
CA ASN A 90 -9.08 8.21 2.23
C ASN A 90 -9.26 8.38 3.75
N PRO A 91 -10.17 9.27 4.21
CA PRO A 91 -10.41 9.52 5.64
C PRO A 91 -10.68 8.26 6.47
N LEU A 92 -11.34 7.23 5.90
CA LEU A 92 -11.63 5.98 6.62
C LEU A 92 -10.35 5.26 7.06
N PHE A 93 -9.30 5.30 6.23
CA PHE A 93 -7.99 4.74 6.55
C PHE A 93 -7.17 5.69 7.43
N LYS A 94 -7.11 6.98 7.08
CA LYS A 94 -6.34 7.98 7.85
C LYS A 94 -6.81 8.12 9.30
N ASN A 95 -8.11 7.96 9.55
CA ASN A 95 -8.69 8.05 10.89
C ASN A 95 -8.73 6.67 11.60
N GLY A 96 -8.14 5.63 11.02
CA GLY A 96 -8.08 4.28 11.59
C GLY A 96 -9.42 3.54 11.68
N GLN A 97 -10.47 4.03 11.01
CA GLN A 97 -11.75 3.31 10.94
C GLN A 97 -11.56 1.98 10.21
N ILE A 98 -10.84 1.99 9.10
CA ILE A 98 -10.31 0.79 8.44
C ILE A 98 -8.80 0.85 8.57
N GLN A 99 -8.19 -0.19 9.10
CA GLN A 99 -6.74 -0.27 9.18
C GLN A 99 -6.15 -0.87 7.90
N MET A 100 -4.88 -0.56 7.63
CA MET A 100 -4.10 -1.18 6.56
C MET A 100 -2.82 -1.73 7.15
N LEU A 101 -2.45 -2.95 6.75
CA LEU A 101 -1.24 -3.65 7.17
C LEU A 101 -0.57 -4.24 5.93
N GLY A 102 0.71 -3.98 5.77
CA GLY A 102 1.54 -4.69 4.80
C GLY A 102 2.13 -5.96 5.41
N VAL A 103 2.32 -6.99 4.61
CA VAL A 103 3.17 -8.14 4.94
C VAL A 103 4.23 -8.25 3.86
N ASN A 104 5.44 -7.90 4.23
CA ASN A 104 6.59 -7.95 3.33
C ASN A 104 7.19 -9.36 3.33
N VAL A 105 7.44 -9.93 2.15
CA VAL A 105 7.84 -11.33 2.02
C VAL A 105 9.05 -11.49 1.09
N GLU A 106 9.89 -12.48 1.41
CA GLU A 106 10.96 -12.97 0.53
C GLU A 106 11.93 -11.87 0.05
N GLU A 107 12.19 -10.88 0.88
CA GLU A 107 13.20 -9.86 0.58
C GLU A 107 14.62 -10.43 0.67
N LYS A 108 15.54 -9.81 -0.06
CA LYS A 108 16.97 -10.09 0.07
C LYS A 108 17.55 -9.47 1.33
N SER A 109 17.02 -8.30 1.72
CA SER A 109 17.40 -7.60 2.94
C SER A 109 16.22 -6.74 3.42
N LYS A 110 16.23 -6.41 4.70
CA LYS A 110 15.28 -5.47 5.31
C LYS A 110 15.38 -4.08 4.68
N GLU A 111 16.59 -3.69 4.30
CA GLU A 111 16.89 -2.40 3.66
C GLU A 111 16.19 -2.28 2.31
N ASP A 112 16.06 -3.36 1.53
CA ASP A 112 15.34 -3.35 0.24
C ASP A 112 13.85 -3.04 0.45
N ALA A 113 13.24 -3.62 1.49
CA ALA A 113 11.86 -3.31 1.87
C ALA A 113 11.69 -1.86 2.30
N ILE A 114 12.57 -1.35 3.16
CA ILE A 114 12.55 0.04 3.64
C ILE A 114 12.71 1.02 2.47
N ASP A 115 13.67 0.79 1.60
CA ASP A 115 13.92 1.61 0.42
C ASP A 115 12.70 1.64 -0.51
N TYR A 116 12.06 0.49 -0.71
CA TYR A 116 10.84 0.43 -1.50
C TYR A 116 9.67 1.18 -0.85
N ILE A 117 9.45 1.05 0.47
CA ILE A 117 8.43 1.81 1.22
C ILE A 117 8.62 3.30 0.99
N GLN A 118 9.85 3.81 1.17
CA GLN A 118 10.17 5.23 1.01
C GLN A 118 9.91 5.73 -0.43
N LYS A 119 10.31 4.95 -1.43
CA LYS A 119 10.15 5.30 -2.84
C LYS A 119 8.70 5.21 -3.33
N SER A 120 7.92 4.27 -2.81
CA SER A 120 6.54 4.05 -3.25
C SER A 120 5.51 4.96 -2.60
N GLY A 121 5.84 5.61 -1.48
CA GLY A 121 4.91 6.46 -0.72
C GLY A 121 4.06 5.69 0.30
N MET A 122 4.39 4.43 0.61
CA MET A 122 3.72 3.65 1.65
C MET A 122 3.88 4.33 3.02
N SER A 123 2.81 4.41 3.80
CA SER A 123 2.83 5.05 5.13
C SER A 123 1.86 4.36 6.10
N TRP A 124 1.79 3.04 6.05
CA TRP A 124 1.07 2.18 6.98
C TRP A 124 2.01 1.12 7.56
N PRO A 125 1.64 0.48 8.70
CA PRO A 125 2.45 -0.56 9.32
C PRO A 125 2.74 -1.73 8.38
N ASN A 126 3.93 -2.31 8.51
CA ASN A 126 4.34 -3.48 7.74
C ASN A 126 4.97 -4.53 8.67
N LEU A 127 4.58 -5.79 8.50
CA LEU A 127 5.26 -6.95 9.07
C LEU A 127 6.33 -7.44 8.11
N GLU A 128 7.36 -8.08 8.66
CA GLU A 128 8.43 -8.73 7.92
C GLU A 128 8.33 -10.24 8.10
N ASP A 129 8.11 -11.00 7.02
CA ASP A 129 8.10 -12.45 7.08
C ASP A 129 9.52 -13.02 6.95
N THR A 130 10.24 -13.05 8.06
CA THR A 130 11.59 -13.61 8.14
C THR A 130 11.62 -15.14 8.12
N SER A 131 10.50 -15.79 8.44
CA SER A 131 10.39 -17.24 8.60
C SER A 131 9.82 -17.97 7.38
N GLY A 132 9.22 -17.23 6.43
CA GLY A 132 8.50 -17.78 5.29
C GLY A 132 7.11 -18.33 5.64
N ILE A 133 6.61 -18.02 6.85
CA ILE A 133 5.30 -18.50 7.32
C ILE A 133 4.13 -17.96 6.49
N SER A 134 4.30 -16.80 5.85
CA SER A 134 3.32 -16.18 4.98
C SER A 134 2.83 -17.11 3.87
N LYS A 135 3.68 -18.00 3.35
CA LYS A 135 3.29 -18.97 2.33
C LYS A 135 2.20 -19.94 2.80
N SER A 136 2.24 -20.32 4.06
CA SER A 136 1.22 -21.20 4.64
C SER A 136 -0.09 -20.47 4.93
N ILE A 137 -0.05 -19.15 5.13
CA ILE A 137 -1.21 -18.32 5.46
C ILE A 137 -1.86 -17.77 4.19
N PHE A 138 -1.09 -17.11 3.33
CA PHE A 138 -1.59 -16.36 2.17
C PHE A 138 -1.46 -17.11 0.84
N GLY A 139 -0.79 -18.27 0.83
CA GLY A 139 -0.46 -19.02 -0.39
C GLY A 139 0.92 -18.66 -0.95
N PRO A 140 1.36 -19.39 -2.02
CA PRO A 140 2.75 -19.38 -2.47
C PRO A 140 3.15 -18.17 -3.32
N GLY A 141 2.24 -17.25 -3.62
CA GLY A 141 2.53 -16.15 -4.55
C GLY A 141 2.07 -14.80 -4.04
N VAL A 142 2.64 -13.75 -4.60
CA VAL A 142 2.28 -12.34 -4.36
C VAL A 142 2.00 -11.62 -5.68
N PRO A 143 1.19 -10.54 -5.68
CA PRO A 143 0.51 -9.95 -4.52
C PRO A 143 -0.75 -10.72 -4.11
N VAL A 144 -1.09 -10.60 -2.84
CA VAL A 144 -2.37 -11.07 -2.28
C VAL A 144 -2.93 -9.98 -1.38
N THR A 145 -4.25 -9.77 -1.44
CA THR A 145 -4.95 -8.83 -0.56
C THR A 145 -6.02 -9.57 0.23
N TRP A 146 -6.00 -9.42 1.55
CA TRP A 146 -6.99 -9.98 2.46
C TRP A 146 -7.80 -8.89 3.13
N PHE A 147 -9.07 -9.20 3.38
CA PHE A 147 -10.03 -8.34 4.08
C PHE A 147 -10.48 -9.04 5.35
N ILE A 148 -10.25 -8.42 6.50
CA ILE A 148 -10.51 -8.99 7.83
C ILE A 148 -11.63 -8.17 8.49
N ASP A 149 -12.64 -8.86 9.04
CA ASP A 149 -13.74 -8.24 9.78
C ASP A 149 -13.36 -7.93 11.24
N GLU A 150 -14.29 -7.32 11.98
CA GLU A 150 -14.13 -6.93 13.38
C GLU A 150 -13.89 -8.12 14.34
N ASN A 151 -14.18 -9.34 13.90
CA ASN A 151 -13.98 -10.56 14.65
C ASN A 151 -12.69 -11.31 14.29
N GLY A 152 -11.86 -10.73 13.43
CA GLY A 152 -10.62 -11.36 12.93
C GLY A 152 -10.85 -12.39 11.82
N LYS A 153 -12.07 -12.46 11.28
CA LYS A 153 -12.40 -13.40 10.22
C LYS A 153 -12.06 -12.81 8.84
N THR A 154 -11.43 -13.61 8.00
CA THR A 154 -11.26 -13.27 6.57
C THR A 154 -12.62 -13.29 5.86
N ILE A 155 -13.01 -12.15 5.28
CA ILE A 155 -14.31 -11.97 4.59
C ILE A 155 -14.16 -11.88 3.07
N ASP A 156 -13.00 -11.54 2.56
CA ASP A 156 -12.71 -11.55 1.11
C ASP A 156 -11.21 -11.69 0.86
N ILE A 157 -10.83 -12.21 -0.31
CA ILE A 157 -9.44 -12.39 -0.74
C ILE A 157 -9.32 -12.04 -2.22
N LYS A 158 -8.26 -11.30 -2.57
CA LYS A 158 -7.84 -11.08 -3.95
C LYS A 158 -6.46 -11.66 -4.17
N ILE A 159 -6.36 -12.62 -5.07
CA ILE A 159 -5.09 -13.19 -5.54
C ILE A 159 -4.68 -12.50 -6.83
N GLY A 160 -3.42 -12.09 -6.92
CA GLY A 160 -2.86 -11.34 -8.04
C GLY A 160 -3.17 -9.85 -7.99
N ALA A 161 -2.44 -9.07 -8.80
CA ALA A 161 -2.49 -7.61 -8.77
C ALA A 161 -3.83 -7.01 -9.21
N TYR A 162 -4.17 -5.87 -8.63
CA TYR A 162 -5.20 -5.00 -9.18
C TYR A 162 -4.68 -4.32 -10.45
N THR A 163 -5.45 -4.37 -11.52
CA THR A 163 -5.07 -3.77 -12.81
C THR A 163 -5.44 -2.29 -12.91
N ASN A 164 -6.28 -1.80 -12.00
CA ASN A 164 -6.65 -0.39 -11.91
C ASN A 164 -7.24 -0.08 -10.52
N LYS A 165 -7.21 1.21 -10.18
CA LYS A 165 -7.72 1.75 -8.92
C LYS A 165 -9.18 1.37 -8.64
N LYS A 166 -10.04 1.41 -9.65
CA LYS A 166 -11.47 1.15 -9.49
C LYS A 166 -11.74 -0.25 -8.96
N GLN A 167 -10.95 -1.26 -9.39
CA GLN A 167 -11.10 -2.62 -8.87
C GLN A 167 -10.82 -2.68 -7.37
N LEU A 168 -9.73 -2.09 -6.89
CA LEU A 168 -9.38 -2.07 -5.47
C LEU A 168 -10.46 -1.33 -4.66
N PHE A 169 -10.84 -0.12 -5.07
CA PHE A 169 -11.80 0.71 -4.35
C PHE A 169 -13.17 0.02 -4.26
N ASN A 170 -13.69 -0.51 -5.36
CA ASN A 170 -14.96 -1.24 -5.37
C ASN A 170 -14.93 -2.48 -4.45
N GLN A 171 -13.79 -3.19 -4.39
CA GLN A 171 -13.67 -4.36 -3.52
C GLN A 171 -13.65 -3.94 -2.05
N VAL A 172 -12.94 -2.87 -1.69
CA VAL A 172 -12.95 -2.29 -0.32
C VAL A 172 -14.36 -1.87 0.08
N GLU A 173 -15.07 -1.11 -0.79
CA GLU A 173 -16.45 -0.70 -0.53
C GLU A 173 -17.36 -1.90 -0.28
N LYS A 174 -17.26 -2.93 -1.11
CA LYS A 174 -18.05 -4.15 -1.00
C LYS A 174 -17.71 -4.94 0.25
N ALA A 175 -16.42 -5.17 0.54
CA ALA A 175 -15.98 -6.00 1.66
C ALA A 175 -16.35 -5.40 3.01
N PHE A 176 -16.19 -4.08 3.18
CA PHE A 176 -16.44 -3.40 4.44
C PHE A 176 -17.81 -2.67 4.51
N GLY A 177 -18.59 -2.69 3.45
CA GLY A 177 -19.92 -2.03 3.42
C GLY A 177 -19.84 -0.50 3.52
N VAL A 178 -18.77 0.12 2.99
CA VAL A 178 -18.50 1.56 3.08
C VAL A 178 -18.59 2.25 1.71
N LYS A 179 -18.49 3.59 1.73
CA LYS A 179 -18.26 4.42 0.53
C LYS A 179 -16.93 5.17 0.68
N LEU A 180 -16.10 5.13 -0.37
CA LEU A 180 -14.77 5.75 -0.43
C LEU A 180 -14.80 7.10 -1.15
#